data_a10b2e9a1b382f9e031663c4e03c079a
#
_entry.id   a10b2e9a1b382f9e031663c4e03c079a
#
_cell.length_a   1.000
_cell.length_b   1.000
_cell.length_c   1.000
_cell.angle_alpha   90.00
_cell.angle_beta   90.00
_cell.angle_gamma   90.00
#
_symmetry.space_group_name_H-M   'P 1'
#
loop_
_entity.id
_entity.type
_entity.pdbx_description
1 polymer ?
#
loop_
_entity_poly.entity_id
_entity_poly.type
_entity_poly.pdbx_seq_one_letter_code
_entity_poly.pdbx_strand_id
1 'polypeptide(L)'
;KKLAVIGVTGTEGKSSTVSFIWQFLRLCGKKAGFISTVQYSTGGDAVANPEHTTTPEAPVIQKYLYQMAENGCEYAVIETSSHGLSEKLNRTGCIDFDCGVFMNVTLEHLEFHGSFEQYRMDKANLFRKLDENNHEKTILGKKVSVPSFGVVNLEDESASYFIASTKQPVLGFTT
;
A
#
# COMPACT_ATOMS: atom_id res chain seq x y z
N LYS A 1 -0.84 2.37 15.43
CA LYS A 1 0.06 1.27 14.98
C LYS A 1 -0.49 -0.08 15.47
N LYS A 2 -1.71 -0.42 15.00
CA LYS A 2 -2.43 -1.62 15.42
C LYS A 2 -2.58 -2.65 14.28
N LEU A 3 -2.01 -2.40 13.09
CA LEU A 3 -2.17 -3.22 11.90
C LEU A 3 -0.81 -3.39 11.21
N ALA A 4 -0.56 -4.57 10.63
CA ALA A 4 0.43 -4.74 9.58
C ALA A 4 -0.13 -4.16 8.27
N VAL A 5 0.59 -3.23 7.64
CA VAL A 5 0.07 -2.46 6.50
C VAL A 5 0.85 -2.78 5.23
N ILE A 6 0.12 -3.19 4.20
CA ILE A 6 0.63 -3.50 2.86
C ILE A 6 0.16 -2.41 1.91
N GLY A 7 1.10 -1.72 1.27
CA GLY A 7 0.83 -0.77 0.21
C GLY A 7 1.02 -1.41 -1.16
N VAL A 8 0.13 -1.12 -2.12
CA VAL A 8 0.25 -1.60 -3.49
C VAL A 8 0.25 -0.41 -4.44
N THR A 9 1.31 -0.25 -5.21
CA THR A 9 1.44 0.80 -6.23
C THR A 9 1.71 0.22 -7.61
N GLY A 10 1.41 1.01 -8.62
CA GLY A 10 1.58 0.68 -10.03
C GLY A 10 0.78 1.64 -10.89
N THR A 11 0.94 1.57 -12.20
CA THR A 11 0.05 2.22 -13.16
C THR A 11 -1.23 1.42 -13.24
N GLU A 12 -1.12 0.12 -13.48
CA GLU A 12 -2.24 -0.81 -13.61
C GLU A 12 -2.16 -1.97 -12.61
N GLY A 13 -3.26 -2.71 -12.46
CA GLY A 13 -3.33 -3.93 -11.65
C GLY A 13 -3.44 -3.72 -10.14
N LYS A 14 -3.35 -2.49 -9.65
CA LYS A 14 -3.37 -2.16 -8.21
C LYS A 14 -4.59 -2.71 -7.47
N SER A 15 -5.80 -2.37 -7.94
CA SER A 15 -7.06 -2.76 -7.27
C SER A 15 -7.23 -4.27 -7.24
N SER A 16 -6.90 -4.96 -8.34
CA SER A 16 -6.94 -6.43 -8.43
C SER A 16 -5.97 -7.07 -7.44
N THR A 17 -4.74 -6.58 -7.40
CA THR A 17 -3.70 -7.08 -6.49
C THR A 17 -4.08 -6.86 -5.02
N VAL A 18 -4.62 -5.69 -4.67
CA VAL A 18 -5.13 -5.40 -3.33
C VAL A 18 -6.22 -6.41 -2.95
N SER A 19 -7.18 -6.65 -3.87
CA SER A 19 -8.27 -7.61 -3.64
C SER A 19 -7.73 -9.03 -3.47
N PHE A 20 -6.76 -9.46 -4.28
CA PHE A 20 -6.15 -10.79 -4.17
C PHE A 20 -5.39 -10.96 -2.85
N ILE A 21 -4.54 -10.02 -2.47
CA ILE A 21 -3.81 -10.07 -1.19
C ILE A 21 -4.80 -10.17 -0.03
N TRP A 22 -5.85 -9.33 -0.02
CA TRP A 22 -6.88 -9.38 1.01
C TRP A 22 -7.57 -10.74 1.08
N GLN A 23 -7.96 -11.32 -0.07
CA GLN A 23 -8.59 -12.64 -0.14
C GLN A 23 -7.65 -13.74 0.35
N PHE A 24 -6.38 -13.74 -0.07
CA PHE A 24 -5.38 -14.71 0.39
C PHE A 24 -5.15 -14.64 1.90
N LEU A 25 -5.04 -13.45 2.47
CA LEU A 25 -4.95 -13.29 3.92
C LEU A 25 -6.14 -13.95 4.64
N ARG A 26 -7.36 -13.72 4.14
CA ARG A 26 -8.58 -14.35 4.69
C ARG A 26 -8.58 -15.87 4.54
N LEU A 27 -8.15 -16.41 3.40
CA LEU A 27 -8.00 -17.85 3.18
C LEU A 27 -6.97 -18.48 4.13
N CYS A 28 -5.94 -17.72 4.52
CA CYS A 28 -4.96 -18.10 5.54
C CYS A 28 -5.47 -17.90 6.98
N GLY A 29 -6.77 -17.64 7.18
CA GLY A 29 -7.36 -17.46 8.51
C GLY A 29 -7.03 -16.13 9.17
N LYS A 30 -6.48 -15.15 8.41
CA LYS A 30 -6.16 -13.82 8.92
C LYS A 30 -7.32 -12.85 8.72
N LYS A 31 -7.62 -12.06 9.75
CA LYS A 31 -8.59 -10.98 9.60
C LYS A 31 -7.92 -9.76 8.99
N ALA A 32 -8.39 -9.33 7.83
CA ALA A 32 -7.82 -8.25 7.06
C ALA A 32 -8.90 -7.30 6.53
N GLY A 33 -8.56 -6.03 6.44
CA GLY A 33 -9.30 -5.03 5.69
C GLY A 33 -8.51 -4.54 4.48
N PHE A 34 -9.16 -3.82 3.58
CA PHE A 34 -8.51 -3.20 2.44
C PHE A 34 -9.19 -1.90 2.01
N ILE A 35 -8.44 -1.08 1.27
CA ILE A 35 -8.94 0.13 0.61
C ILE A 35 -8.44 0.10 -0.83
N SER A 36 -9.35 0.15 -1.80
CA SER A 36 -9.03 0.28 -3.22
C SER A 36 -9.94 1.32 -3.90
N THR A 37 -9.66 1.65 -5.14
CA THR A 37 -10.49 2.56 -5.94
C THR A 37 -11.94 2.08 -6.03
N VAL A 38 -12.16 0.77 -6.14
CA VAL A 38 -13.48 0.20 -6.45
C VAL A 38 -14.24 -0.18 -5.19
N GLN A 39 -13.56 -0.78 -4.23
CA GLN A 39 -14.15 -1.37 -3.03
C GLN A 39 -13.27 -1.16 -1.81
N TYR A 40 -13.86 -1.29 -0.63
CA TYR A 40 -13.14 -1.37 0.64
C TYR A 40 -13.80 -2.38 1.58
N SER A 41 -13.05 -2.82 2.59
CA SER A 41 -13.56 -3.60 3.72
C SER A 41 -12.83 -3.19 4.98
N THR A 42 -13.56 -3.03 6.06
CA THR A 42 -13.00 -2.79 7.40
C THR A 42 -12.98 -4.06 8.27
N GLY A 43 -12.93 -5.24 7.64
CA GLY A 43 -12.84 -6.55 8.30
C GLY A 43 -14.06 -7.44 8.13
N GLY A 44 -15.10 -6.98 7.43
CA GLY A 44 -16.27 -7.73 6.98
C GLY A 44 -16.23 -8.00 5.48
N ASP A 45 -17.41 -7.97 4.86
CA ASP A 45 -17.54 -8.09 3.40
C ASP A 45 -17.07 -6.83 2.69
N ALA A 46 -16.66 -6.98 1.44
CA ALA A 46 -16.28 -5.86 0.60
C ALA A 46 -17.53 -5.08 0.16
N VAL A 47 -17.45 -3.75 0.23
CA VAL A 47 -18.51 -2.83 -0.21
C VAL A 47 -17.94 -1.81 -1.19
N ALA A 48 -18.78 -1.22 -2.03
CA ALA A 48 -18.37 -0.19 -2.98
C ALA A 48 -17.71 1.00 -2.26
N ASN A 49 -16.60 1.49 -2.80
CA ASN A 49 -15.91 2.65 -2.23
C ASN A 49 -16.62 3.95 -2.63
N PRO A 50 -17.14 4.74 -1.70
CA PRO A 50 -17.85 5.99 -2.01
C PRO A 50 -16.90 7.15 -2.35
N GLU A 51 -15.59 7.02 -2.08
CA GLU A 51 -14.64 8.12 -2.15
C GLU A 51 -14.23 8.51 -3.57
N HIS A 52 -14.54 7.71 -4.59
CA HIS A 52 -14.23 7.96 -6.00
C HIS A 52 -12.76 8.31 -6.30
N THR A 53 -11.85 8.01 -5.38
CA THR A 53 -10.41 8.25 -5.52
C THR A 53 -9.62 7.00 -5.14
N THR A 54 -8.52 6.75 -5.87
CA THR A 54 -7.66 5.58 -5.63
C THR A 54 -7.06 5.59 -4.22
N THR A 55 -6.56 6.74 -3.79
CA THR A 55 -6.03 6.95 -2.45
C THR A 55 -6.80 8.11 -1.84
N PRO A 56 -7.74 7.85 -0.93
CA PRO A 56 -8.51 8.91 -0.25
C PRO A 56 -7.63 9.89 0.52
N GLU A 57 -8.24 10.99 0.99
CA GLU A 57 -7.55 11.94 1.86
C GLU A 57 -7.11 11.29 3.17
N ALA A 58 -5.99 11.75 3.75
CA ALA A 58 -5.38 11.14 4.93
C ALA A 58 -6.36 10.91 6.11
N PRO A 59 -7.29 11.83 6.46
CA PRO A 59 -8.27 11.59 7.52
C PRO A 59 -9.21 10.40 7.22
N VAL A 60 -9.60 10.21 5.95
CA VAL A 60 -10.48 9.11 5.53
C VAL A 60 -9.75 7.77 5.66
N ILE A 61 -8.50 7.71 5.20
CA ILE A 61 -7.66 6.51 5.34
C ILE A 61 -7.51 6.17 6.83
N GLN A 62 -7.19 7.15 7.67
CA GLN A 62 -7.03 6.93 9.11
C GLN A 62 -8.33 6.43 9.76
N LYS A 63 -9.49 6.94 9.36
CA LYS A 63 -10.81 6.45 9.80
C LYS A 63 -10.99 4.96 9.45
N TYR A 64 -10.69 4.55 8.21
CA TYR A 64 -10.81 3.15 7.81
C TYR A 64 -9.81 2.24 8.55
N LEU A 65 -8.56 2.68 8.71
CA LEU A 65 -7.56 1.94 9.49
C LEU A 65 -7.96 1.79 10.96
N TYR A 66 -8.52 2.84 11.54
CA TYR A 66 -9.08 2.77 12.90
C TYR A 66 -10.21 1.75 12.99
N GLN A 67 -11.17 1.79 12.06
CA GLN A 67 -12.28 0.83 12.01
C GLN A 67 -11.79 -0.61 11.81
N MET A 68 -10.80 -0.84 10.94
CA MET A 68 -10.17 -2.15 10.78
C MET A 68 -9.58 -2.66 12.10
N ALA A 69 -8.86 -1.81 12.83
CA ALA A 69 -8.27 -2.18 14.13
C ALA A 69 -9.33 -2.48 15.17
N GLU A 70 -10.39 -1.66 15.28
CA GLU A 70 -11.50 -1.89 16.22
C GLU A 70 -12.30 -3.17 15.87
N ASN A 71 -12.42 -3.47 14.57
CA ASN A 71 -13.03 -4.71 14.11
C ASN A 71 -12.11 -5.95 14.26
N GLY A 72 -10.93 -5.80 14.86
CA GLY A 72 -10.01 -6.90 15.13
C GLY A 72 -9.24 -7.40 13.90
N CYS A 73 -9.02 -6.56 12.87
CA CYS A 73 -8.12 -6.90 11.80
C CYS A 73 -6.66 -6.94 12.30
N GLU A 74 -5.89 -7.84 11.70
CA GLU A 74 -4.44 -7.92 11.87
C GLU A 74 -3.72 -7.17 10.75
N TYR A 75 -4.32 -7.12 9.55
CA TYR A 75 -3.74 -6.59 8.32
C TYR A 75 -4.64 -5.53 7.69
N ALA A 76 -3.99 -4.56 7.02
CA ALA A 76 -4.63 -3.63 6.10
C ALA A 76 -3.90 -3.65 4.76
N VAL A 77 -4.63 -3.74 3.64
CA VAL A 77 -4.09 -3.67 2.29
C VAL A 77 -4.58 -2.39 1.64
N ILE A 78 -3.68 -1.52 1.18
CA ILE A 78 -4.03 -0.18 0.69
C ILE A 78 -3.54 0.01 -0.73
N GLU A 79 -4.45 0.36 -1.63
CA GLU A 79 -4.12 0.85 -2.96
C GLU A 79 -3.51 2.24 -2.87
N THR A 80 -2.27 2.40 -3.35
CA THR A 80 -1.53 3.66 -3.27
C THR A 80 -1.23 4.21 -4.66
N SER A 81 -1.87 5.32 -5.01
CA SER A 81 -1.61 6.06 -6.24
C SER A 81 -0.36 6.93 -6.11
N SER A 82 0.24 7.30 -7.25
CA SER A 82 1.34 8.26 -7.27
C SER A 82 0.96 9.61 -6.65
N HIS A 83 -0.28 10.07 -6.89
CA HIS A 83 -0.81 11.28 -6.26
C HIS A 83 -0.81 11.17 -4.73
N GLY A 84 -1.32 10.06 -4.20
CA GLY A 84 -1.38 9.82 -2.75
C GLY A 84 -0.02 9.66 -2.09
N LEU A 85 0.97 9.15 -2.83
CA LEU A 85 2.36 8.97 -2.40
C LEU A 85 3.22 10.21 -2.63
N SER A 86 2.79 11.18 -3.46
CA SER A 86 3.55 12.40 -3.73
C SER A 86 3.73 13.24 -2.47
N GLU A 87 4.88 13.88 -2.33
CA GLU A 87 5.12 14.84 -1.24
C GLU A 87 4.13 16.02 -1.28
N LYS A 88 3.67 16.38 -2.49
CA LYS A 88 2.71 17.47 -2.71
C LYS A 88 1.36 17.25 -2.03
N LEU A 89 0.81 16.04 -2.07
CA LEU A 89 -0.48 15.71 -1.45
C LEU A 89 -0.33 14.96 -0.13
N ASN A 90 0.70 14.16 0.00
CA ASN A 90 1.09 13.42 1.21
C ASN A 90 -0.07 12.69 1.91
N ARG A 91 -0.99 12.08 1.14
CA ARG A 91 -2.17 11.39 1.69
C ARG A 91 -1.81 10.17 2.53
N THR A 92 -0.63 9.61 2.28
CA THR A 92 -0.11 8.43 2.98
C THR A 92 0.91 8.74 4.06
N GLY A 93 1.14 10.03 4.37
CA GLY A 93 2.18 10.49 5.30
C GLY A 93 2.07 9.93 6.72
N CYS A 94 0.85 9.65 7.18
CA CYS A 94 0.58 9.12 8.51
C CYS A 94 0.43 7.58 8.54
N ILE A 95 0.85 6.87 7.49
CA ILE A 95 0.75 5.41 7.40
C ILE A 95 2.13 4.80 7.56
N ASP A 96 2.29 3.90 8.53
CA ASP A 96 3.50 3.07 8.65
C ASP A 96 3.30 1.79 7.83
N PHE A 97 3.80 1.78 6.60
CA PHE A 97 3.81 0.59 5.76
C PHE A 97 4.87 -0.40 6.21
N ASP A 98 4.52 -1.69 6.21
CA ASP A 98 5.42 -2.79 6.50
C ASP A 98 5.80 -3.56 5.23
N CYS A 99 4.93 -3.54 4.21
CA CYS A 99 5.23 -4.11 2.90
C CYS A 99 4.84 -3.12 1.79
N GLY A 100 5.71 -2.97 0.81
CA GLY A 100 5.46 -2.21 -0.42
C GLY A 100 5.47 -3.13 -1.63
N VAL A 101 4.40 -3.12 -2.42
CA VAL A 101 4.27 -3.92 -3.65
C VAL A 101 4.29 -2.98 -4.86
N PHE A 102 5.20 -3.23 -5.78
CA PHE A 102 5.31 -2.54 -7.06
C PHE A 102 4.90 -3.44 -8.22
N MET A 103 3.87 -3.03 -8.96
CA MET A 103 3.34 -3.79 -10.09
C MET A 103 3.99 -3.39 -11.41
N ASN A 104 3.90 -2.11 -11.77
CA ASN A 104 4.41 -1.55 -13.02
C ASN A 104 4.38 -0.02 -13.00
N VAL A 105 5.13 0.61 -13.91
CA VAL A 105 5.01 2.04 -14.19
C VAL A 105 5.13 2.30 -15.68
N THR A 106 4.06 2.81 -16.27
CA THR A 106 3.99 3.28 -17.65
C THR A 106 3.69 4.78 -17.71
N LEU A 107 3.86 5.38 -18.85
CA LEU A 107 3.75 6.83 -19.01
C LEU A 107 2.30 7.30 -18.82
N GLU A 108 2.01 7.90 -17.65
CA GLU A 108 0.69 8.48 -17.32
C GLU A 108 0.83 9.69 -16.39
N HIS A 109 -0.23 10.47 -16.26
CA HIS A 109 -0.38 11.57 -15.29
C HIS A 109 0.73 12.64 -15.35
N LEU A 110 1.27 12.92 -16.53
CA LEU A 110 2.30 13.95 -16.72
C LEU A 110 1.81 15.35 -16.38
N GLU A 111 0.50 15.60 -16.50
CA GLU A 111 -0.14 16.87 -16.14
C GLU A 111 0.01 17.20 -14.65
N PHE A 112 0.11 16.18 -13.79
CA PHE A 112 0.31 16.35 -12.35
C PHE A 112 1.77 16.31 -11.95
N HIS A 113 2.53 15.32 -12.47
CA HIS A 113 3.90 15.04 -12.05
C HIS A 113 4.95 15.83 -12.83
N GLY A 114 4.61 16.35 -14.03
CA GLY A 114 5.50 17.11 -14.90
C GLY A 114 6.48 16.26 -15.72
N SER A 115 6.93 15.12 -15.19
CA SER A 115 7.82 14.19 -15.91
C SER A 115 7.57 12.73 -15.46
N PHE A 116 8.05 11.79 -16.28
CA PHE A 116 8.03 10.37 -15.96
C PHE A 116 8.91 10.07 -14.74
N GLU A 117 10.06 10.72 -14.62
CA GLU A 117 10.98 10.57 -13.49
C GLU A 117 10.30 10.96 -12.18
N GLN A 118 9.58 12.08 -12.16
CA GLN A 118 8.82 12.52 -10.98
C GLN A 118 7.68 11.54 -10.67
N TYR A 119 6.96 11.07 -11.68
CA TYR A 119 5.89 10.08 -11.51
C TYR A 119 6.41 8.78 -10.89
N ARG A 120 7.53 8.25 -11.41
CA ARG A 120 8.21 7.07 -10.86
C ARG A 120 8.73 7.33 -9.45
N MET A 121 9.33 8.49 -9.23
CA MET A 121 9.85 8.90 -7.92
C MET A 121 8.74 8.96 -6.86
N ASP A 122 7.59 9.52 -7.20
CA ASP A 122 6.44 9.61 -6.28
C ASP A 122 5.92 8.21 -5.90
N LYS A 123 5.81 7.28 -6.86
CA LYS A 123 5.46 5.88 -6.54
C LYS A 123 6.49 5.20 -5.63
N ALA A 124 7.77 5.47 -5.85
CA ALA A 124 8.85 4.87 -5.06
C ALA A 124 8.90 5.38 -3.61
N ASN A 125 8.17 6.45 -3.27
CA ASN A 125 8.00 6.88 -1.88
C ASN A 125 7.39 5.78 -1.00
N LEU A 126 6.59 4.86 -1.56
CA LEU A 126 6.12 3.68 -0.84
C LEU A 126 7.28 2.83 -0.30
N PHE A 127 8.33 2.64 -1.10
CA PHE A 127 9.51 1.85 -0.72
C PHE A 127 10.41 2.61 0.26
N ARG A 128 10.60 3.93 0.11
CA ARG A 128 11.36 4.76 1.07
C ARG A 128 10.72 4.75 2.45
N LYS A 129 9.39 4.75 2.53
CA LYS A 129 8.64 4.63 3.79
C LYS A 129 8.93 3.34 4.55
N LEU A 130 9.33 2.25 3.89
CA LEU A 130 9.71 1.01 4.56
C LEU A 130 10.94 1.20 5.47
N ASP A 131 11.86 2.12 5.12
CA ASP A 131 13.04 2.42 5.94
C ASP A 131 12.74 3.42 7.08
N GLU A 132 11.73 4.26 6.90
CA GLU A 132 11.40 5.36 7.80
C GLU A 132 10.37 4.97 8.86
N ASN A 133 9.56 3.98 8.57
CA ASN A 133 8.39 3.61 9.38
C ASN A 133 8.79 2.75 10.60
N ASN A 134 7.92 2.80 11.60
CA ASN A 134 8.06 1.95 12.77
C ASN A 134 7.30 0.63 12.56
N HIS A 135 8.03 -0.47 12.58
CA HIS A 135 7.52 -1.83 12.40
C HIS A 135 7.14 -2.54 13.71
N GLU A 136 7.36 -1.90 14.85
CA GLU A 136 6.84 -2.36 16.14
C GLU A 136 5.36 -1.98 16.25
N LYS A 137 4.49 -2.98 16.28
CA LYS A 137 3.04 -2.83 16.27
C LYS A 137 2.41 -3.41 17.53
N THR A 138 1.20 -3.00 17.83
CA THR A 138 0.36 -3.66 18.88
C THR A 138 -0.87 -4.24 18.20
N ILE A 139 -0.74 -5.46 17.69
CA ILE A 139 -1.81 -6.17 16.97
C ILE A 139 -2.59 -7.04 17.93
N LEU A 140 -3.92 -6.86 18.00
CA LEU A 140 -4.80 -7.58 18.94
C LEU A 140 -4.28 -7.55 20.39
N GLY A 141 -3.75 -6.40 20.82
CA GLY A 141 -3.21 -6.22 22.17
C GLY A 141 -1.81 -6.82 22.41
N LYS A 142 -1.21 -7.47 21.42
CA LYS A 142 0.13 -8.07 21.51
C LYS A 142 1.16 -7.21 20.79
N LYS A 143 2.31 -6.95 21.44
CA LYS A 143 3.46 -6.33 20.78
C LYS A 143 4.06 -7.32 19.78
N VAL A 144 4.25 -6.89 18.54
CA VAL A 144 4.77 -7.70 17.41
C VAL A 144 5.73 -6.85 16.61
N SER A 145 6.91 -7.38 16.31
CA SER A 145 7.78 -6.83 15.29
C SER A 145 7.33 -7.39 13.93
N VAL A 146 6.82 -6.53 13.07
CA VAL A 146 6.32 -6.92 11.75
C VAL A 146 7.49 -6.84 10.76
N PRO A 147 7.77 -7.90 9.98
CA PRO A 147 8.81 -7.84 8.94
C PRO A 147 8.53 -6.71 7.95
N SER A 148 9.59 -5.97 7.59
CA SER A 148 9.52 -4.95 6.54
C SER A 148 10.22 -5.45 5.28
N PHE A 149 9.54 -5.34 4.12
CA PHE A 149 10.08 -5.78 2.83
C PHE A 149 9.35 -5.17 1.64
N GLY A 150 10.06 -5.14 0.50
CA GLY A 150 9.48 -4.80 -0.80
C GLY A 150 9.13 -6.05 -1.63
N VAL A 151 8.16 -5.92 -2.54
CA VAL A 151 7.85 -6.89 -3.59
C VAL A 151 7.81 -6.16 -4.93
N VAL A 152 8.59 -6.61 -5.91
CA VAL A 152 8.80 -5.90 -7.17
C VAL A 152 8.58 -6.83 -8.36
N ASN A 153 7.81 -6.36 -9.34
CA ASN A 153 7.74 -6.98 -10.66
C ASN A 153 9.08 -6.79 -11.38
N LEU A 154 9.82 -7.88 -11.60
CA LEU A 154 11.13 -7.84 -12.25
C LEU A 154 11.07 -7.63 -13.77
N GLU A 155 9.89 -7.76 -14.38
CA GLU A 155 9.67 -7.55 -15.81
C GLU A 155 9.49 -6.06 -16.17
N ASP A 156 9.27 -5.19 -15.18
CA ASP A 156 9.18 -3.75 -15.41
C ASP A 156 10.59 -3.11 -15.48
N GLU A 157 10.82 -2.27 -16.46
CA GLU A 157 12.11 -1.59 -16.65
C GLU A 157 12.54 -0.74 -15.44
N SER A 158 11.60 -0.31 -14.62
CA SER A 158 11.86 0.45 -13.40
C SER A 158 12.12 -0.41 -12.17
N ALA A 159 12.11 -1.75 -12.29
CA ALA A 159 12.30 -2.66 -11.15
C ALA A 159 13.54 -2.32 -10.31
N SER A 160 14.69 -2.12 -10.97
CA SER A 160 15.95 -1.75 -10.31
C SER A 160 15.86 -0.45 -9.52
N TYR A 161 15.07 0.52 -10.01
CA TYR A 161 14.85 1.79 -9.31
C TYR A 161 14.07 1.60 -8.01
N PHE A 162 13.03 0.76 -8.01
CA PHE A 162 12.26 0.46 -6.80
C PHE A 162 13.07 -0.37 -5.80
N ILE A 163 13.85 -1.35 -6.27
CA ILE A 163 14.78 -2.11 -5.42
C ILE A 163 15.78 -1.18 -4.73
N ALA A 164 16.35 -0.22 -5.45
CA ALA A 164 17.30 0.75 -4.90
C ALA A 164 16.65 1.82 -3.99
N SER A 165 15.32 1.90 -3.94
CA SER A 165 14.60 2.91 -3.16
C SER A 165 14.38 2.53 -1.69
N THR A 166 14.80 1.35 -1.26
CA THR A 166 14.74 0.89 0.14
C THR A 166 15.98 0.09 0.52
N LYS A 167 16.30 0.08 1.79
CA LYS A 167 17.34 -0.78 2.41
C LYS A 167 16.76 -2.11 2.90
N GLN A 168 15.44 -2.24 2.92
CA GLN A 168 14.78 -3.46 3.35
C GLN A 168 14.94 -4.57 2.30
N PRO A 169 14.83 -5.85 2.70
CA PRO A 169 14.80 -6.96 1.74
C PRO A 169 13.74 -6.75 0.66
N VAL A 170 14.07 -7.10 -0.58
CA VAL A 170 13.13 -7.01 -1.71
C VAL A 170 13.01 -8.37 -2.37
N LEU A 171 11.78 -8.84 -2.53
CA LEU A 171 11.41 -10.04 -3.26
C LEU A 171 11.00 -9.66 -4.69
N GLY A 172 11.50 -10.38 -5.67
CA GLY A 172 11.11 -10.20 -7.07
C GLY A 172 10.05 -11.24 -7.48
N PHE A 173 9.14 -10.85 -8.36
CA PHE A 173 8.27 -11.79 -9.07
C PHE A 173 8.30 -11.55 -10.57
N THR A 174 7.98 -12.58 -11.34
CA THR A 174 7.73 -12.56 -12.79
C THR A 174 6.37 -13.18 -13.06
N THR A 175 5.76 -12.88 -14.20
CA THR A 175 4.43 -13.41 -14.61
C THR A 175 4.58 -14.46 -15.72
#